data_3db9e6850ea5118667f99ff22043aa75
#
_entry.id   3db9e6850ea5118667f99ff22043aa75
#
_cell.length_a   1.000
_cell.length_b   1.000
_cell.length_c   1.000
_cell.angle_alpha   90.00
_cell.angle_beta   90.00
_cell.angle_gamma   90.00
#
_symmetry.space_group_name_H-M   'P 1'
#
loop_
_entity.id
_entity.type
_entity.pdbx_description
1 polymer ?
#
loop_
_entity_poly.entity_id
_entity_poly.type
_entity_poly.pdbx_seq_one_letter_code
_entity_poly.pdbx_strand_id
1 'polypeptide(L)'
;MNNTLQNRITFTSLIKYTLPTIIMMICFSLYTIIDGMFISRFVGASALSAVNIVYPVIYLVLGVGTMFATGGSAIVAKKLGENKIDEARENFTLITLGALMVGMIIEIITIIFMKKIIYLLGSTDALYFYCKEYLLYMILFTPFIILKFFFDYFLVTAGAAKLGLFSGLLGGVVNIILDYVFMVNINMGIKGAALATCIGYIVPSFIGIFYFLNKKHTLHFVKPKLTLNVLANCCSNGYSEMITQISNCITTFVYNIVLIKLLGEDGVASITIILYIQFLLNSAYMGFISGVQPRISFNYGSKNSEQLKNIIKYSLMIISIFALFTFTLSRQNANFLISIFTSKESSLFG
;
A
#
# COMPACT_ATOMS: atom_id res chain seq x y z
N MET A 1 -16.52 24.00 9.63
CA MET A 1 -15.61 23.20 8.80
C MET A 1 -14.29 23.02 9.53
N ASN A 2 -14.04 21.88 10.15
CA ASN A 2 -12.69 21.59 10.69
C ASN A 2 -11.80 21.16 9.52
N ASN A 3 -11.32 22.13 8.77
CA ASN A 3 -10.48 21.85 7.61
C ASN A 3 -9.03 21.74 8.10
N THR A 4 -8.66 20.54 8.56
CA THR A 4 -7.32 20.24 9.10
C THR A 4 -6.20 20.56 8.09
N LEU A 5 -6.53 20.66 6.79
CA LEU A 5 -5.61 21.07 5.73
C LEU A 5 -5.28 22.57 5.77
N GLN A 6 -6.15 23.41 6.36
CA GLN A 6 -5.97 24.89 6.45
C GLN A 6 -5.13 25.31 7.67
N ASN A 7 -4.94 24.42 8.63
CA ASN A 7 -4.24 24.76 9.87
C ASN A 7 -2.80 25.20 9.59
N ARG A 8 -2.35 26.24 10.34
CA ARG A 8 -0.97 26.73 10.26
C ARG A 8 0.03 25.59 10.44
N ILE A 9 1.01 25.55 9.55
CA ILE A 9 2.01 24.48 9.51
C ILE A 9 3.20 24.86 10.34
N THR A 10 3.42 24.11 11.40
CA THR A 10 4.60 24.10 12.24
C THR A 10 5.21 22.70 12.24
N PHE A 11 6.45 22.57 12.66
CA PHE A 11 7.12 21.25 12.78
C PHE A 11 6.29 20.25 13.57
N THR A 12 5.81 20.63 14.76
CA THR A 12 4.97 19.74 15.61
C THR A 12 3.62 19.45 15.00
N SER A 13 2.98 20.43 14.32
CA SER A 13 1.67 20.20 13.70
C SER A 13 1.78 19.26 12.51
N LEU A 14 2.90 19.27 11.77
CA LEU A 14 3.15 18.37 10.66
C LEU A 14 3.32 16.93 11.15
N ILE A 15 4.12 16.72 12.19
CA ILE A 15 4.28 15.38 12.82
C ILE A 15 2.94 14.87 13.33
N LYS A 16 2.17 15.66 14.09
CA LYS A 16 0.86 15.24 14.61
C LYS A 16 -0.12 14.85 13.51
N TYR A 17 -0.04 15.52 12.38
CA TYR A 17 -0.92 15.26 11.25
C TYR A 17 -0.53 13.98 10.48
N THR A 18 0.78 13.73 10.32
CA THR A 18 1.29 12.58 9.58
C THR A 18 1.43 11.31 10.45
N LEU A 19 1.44 11.45 11.77
CA LEU A 19 1.58 10.31 12.68
C LEU A 19 0.55 9.19 12.44
N PRO A 20 -0.76 9.47 12.23
CA PRO A 20 -1.73 8.43 11.94
C PRO A 20 -1.39 7.64 10.67
N THR A 21 -0.95 8.31 9.60
CA THR A 21 -0.60 7.65 8.33
C THR A 21 0.70 6.86 8.44
N ILE A 22 1.68 7.34 9.22
CA ILE A 22 2.91 6.60 9.51
C ILE A 22 2.60 5.31 10.24
N ILE A 23 1.82 5.38 11.33
CA ILE A 23 1.42 4.20 12.10
C ILE A 23 0.63 3.22 11.22
N MET A 24 -0.30 3.72 10.41
CA MET A 24 -1.09 2.89 9.49
C MET A 24 -0.18 2.10 8.53
N MET A 25 0.80 2.74 7.92
CA MET A 25 1.70 2.08 6.96
C MET A 25 2.69 1.11 7.63
N ILE A 26 3.18 1.43 8.84
CA ILE A 26 3.99 0.50 9.63
C ILE A 26 3.17 -0.75 9.98
N CYS A 27 1.94 -0.58 10.46
CA CYS A 27 1.07 -1.71 10.76
C CYS A 27 0.73 -2.53 9.52
N PHE A 28 0.54 -1.86 8.35
CA PHE A 28 0.37 -2.54 7.07
C PHE A 28 1.57 -3.45 6.75
N SER A 29 2.79 -2.95 6.91
CA SER A 29 3.98 -3.79 6.65
C SER A 29 4.12 -4.93 7.65
N LEU A 30 3.79 -4.70 8.92
CA LEU A 30 3.86 -5.74 9.95
C LEU A 30 2.88 -6.88 9.68
N TYR A 31 1.62 -6.59 9.39
CA TYR A 31 0.67 -7.67 9.13
C TYR A 31 0.96 -8.40 7.81
N THR A 32 1.52 -7.72 6.80
CA THR A 32 1.97 -8.38 5.56
C THR A 32 3.09 -9.39 5.83
N ILE A 33 4.04 -9.06 6.73
CA ILE A 33 5.09 -9.98 7.16
C ILE A 33 4.48 -11.17 7.92
N ILE A 34 3.54 -10.90 8.82
CA ILE A 34 2.84 -11.93 9.59
C ILE A 34 2.08 -12.91 8.68
N ASP A 35 1.34 -12.40 7.68
CA ASP A 35 0.64 -13.20 6.68
C ASP A 35 1.60 -14.16 5.96
N GLY A 36 2.75 -13.66 5.48
CA GLY A 36 3.79 -14.50 4.88
C GLY A 36 4.31 -15.59 5.83
N MET A 37 4.48 -15.26 7.11
CA MET A 37 4.88 -16.25 8.14
C MET A 37 3.82 -17.33 8.35
N PHE A 38 2.53 -16.96 8.38
CA PHE A 38 1.42 -17.91 8.48
C PHE A 38 1.39 -18.85 7.28
N ILE A 39 1.50 -18.34 6.06
CA ILE A 39 1.53 -19.15 4.83
C ILE A 39 2.70 -20.15 4.90
N SER A 40 3.90 -19.67 5.20
CA SER A 40 5.10 -20.52 5.27
C SER A 40 4.98 -21.63 6.31
N ARG A 41 4.46 -21.31 7.51
CA ARG A 41 4.42 -22.22 8.64
C ARG A 41 3.27 -23.22 8.57
N PHE A 42 2.09 -22.81 8.13
CA PHE A 42 0.88 -23.64 8.21
C PHE A 42 0.44 -24.23 6.87
N VAL A 43 0.86 -23.64 5.74
CA VAL A 43 0.55 -24.17 4.40
C VAL A 43 1.79 -24.81 3.76
N GLY A 44 2.97 -24.25 4.01
CA GLY A 44 4.24 -24.80 3.59
C GLY A 44 5.01 -23.94 2.57
N ALA A 45 6.26 -24.31 2.33
CA ALA A 45 7.19 -23.57 1.47
C ALA A 45 6.69 -23.48 0.00
N SER A 46 6.07 -24.54 -0.52
CA SER A 46 5.51 -24.54 -1.89
C SER A 46 4.40 -23.51 -2.07
N ALA A 47 3.56 -23.32 -1.05
CA ALA A 47 2.52 -22.30 -1.06
C ALA A 47 3.12 -20.89 -1.03
N LEU A 48 4.12 -20.64 -0.19
CA LEU A 48 4.82 -19.36 -0.14
C LEU A 48 5.52 -19.05 -1.47
N SER A 49 6.16 -20.05 -2.09
CA SER A 49 6.76 -19.92 -3.43
C SER A 49 5.71 -19.56 -4.49
N ALA A 50 4.54 -20.19 -4.45
CA ALA A 50 3.45 -19.90 -5.36
C ALA A 50 2.93 -18.47 -5.21
N VAL A 51 2.78 -17.99 -3.97
CA VAL A 51 2.42 -16.59 -3.68
C VAL A 51 3.44 -15.63 -4.30
N ASN A 52 4.74 -15.88 -4.10
CA ASN A 52 5.80 -15.05 -4.67
C ASN A 52 5.78 -15.02 -6.21
N ILE A 53 5.45 -16.15 -6.86
CA ILE A 53 5.33 -16.24 -8.33
C ILE A 53 4.21 -15.33 -8.84
N VAL A 54 3.07 -15.25 -8.17
CA VAL A 54 1.92 -14.46 -8.63
C VAL A 54 1.92 -13.02 -8.13
N TYR A 55 2.80 -12.66 -7.21
CA TYR A 55 2.94 -11.28 -6.69
C TYR A 55 3.05 -10.19 -7.76
N PRO A 56 3.73 -10.38 -8.91
CA PRO A 56 3.79 -9.36 -9.95
C PRO A 56 2.42 -8.87 -10.43
N VAL A 57 1.43 -9.77 -10.53
CA VAL A 57 0.05 -9.38 -10.88
C VAL A 57 -0.59 -8.58 -9.76
N ILE A 58 -0.37 -8.99 -8.51
CA ILE A 58 -0.91 -8.28 -7.34
C ILE A 58 -0.27 -6.90 -7.24
N TYR A 59 1.04 -6.76 -7.44
CA TYR A 59 1.72 -5.47 -7.47
C TYR A 59 1.23 -4.55 -8.58
N LEU A 60 0.80 -5.10 -9.73
CA LEU A 60 0.15 -4.30 -10.77
C LEU A 60 -1.19 -3.72 -10.27
N VAL A 61 -2.01 -4.53 -9.59
CA VAL A 61 -3.29 -4.07 -9.00
C VAL A 61 -3.04 -3.02 -7.93
N LEU A 62 -2.08 -3.25 -7.02
CA LEU A 62 -1.68 -2.29 -5.98
C LEU A 62 -1.14 -1.01 -6.61
N GLY A 63 -0.30 -1.13 -7.64
CA GLY A 63 0.27 0.00 -8.37
C GLY A 63 -0.80 0.86 -9.03
N VAL A 64 -1.82 0.26 -9.64
CA VAL A 64 -2.96 1.00 -10.20
C VAL A 64 -3.77 1.67 -9.08
N GLY A 65 -4.06 0.95 -7.99
CA GLY A 65 -4.75 1.52 -6.83
C GLY A 65 -4.04 2.74 -6.26
N THR A 66 -2.72 2.64 -6.03
CA THR A 66 -1.90 3.74 -5.51
C THR A 66 -1.72 4.87 -6.53
N MET A 67 -1.63 4.58 -7.82
CA MET A 67 -1.60 5.60 -8.88
C MET A 67 -2.85 6.49 -8.83
N PHE A 68 -4.03 5.91 -8.82
CA PHE A 68 -5.27 6.67 -8.73
C PHE A 68 -5.44 7.35 -7.38
N ALA A 69 -4.97 6.74 -6.30
CA ALA A 69 -5.01 7.30 -4.96
C ALA A 69 -4.14 8.56 -4.84
N THR A 70 -2.87 8.48 -5.21
CA THR A 70 -1.92 9.59 -5.11
C THR A 70 -2.22 10.69 -6.11
N GLY A 71 -2.35 10.34 -7.39
CA GLY A 71 -2.67 11.31 -8.45
C GLY A 71 -4.02 12.00 -8.22
N GLY A 72 -5.03 11.23 -7.80
CA GLY A 72 -6.36 11.73 -7.51
C GLY A 72 -6.40 12.62 -6.27
N SER A 73 -5.75 12.21 -5.18
CA SER A 73 -5.71 13.02 -3.95
C SER A 73 -5.05 14.38 -4.19
N ALA A 74 -4.01 14.43 -5.02
CA ALA A 74 -3.34 15.67 -5.39
C ALA A 74 -4.30 16.64 -6.15
N ILE A 75 -5.06 16.14 -7.14
CA ILE A 75 -6.01 16.93 -7.91
C ILE A 75 -7.13 17.44 -7.00
N VAL A 76 -7.72 16.56 -6.20
CA VAL A 76 -8.85 16.89 -5.34
C VAL A 76 -8.44 17.85 -4.22
N ALA A 77 -7.28 17.62 -3.57
CA ALA A 77 -6.77 18.53 -2.55
C ALA A 77 -6.46 19.94 -3.12
N LYS A 78 -5.92 20.01 -4.34
CA LYS A 78 -5.72 21.28 -5.04
C LYS A 78 -7.04 22.01 -5.25
N LYS A 79 -8.09 21.33 -5.75
CA LYS A 79 -9.42 21.92 -5.95
C LYS A 79 -10.05 22.40 -4.65
N LEU A 80 -9.87 21.66 -3.55
CA LEU A 80 -10.27 22.10 -2.21
C LEU A 80 -9.52 23.38 -1.80
N GLY A 81 -8.21 23.48 -2.11
CA GLY A 81 -7.41 24.69 -1.86
C GLY A 81 -7.84 25.88 -2.69
N GLU A 82 -8.33 25.66 -3.91
CA GLU A 82 -8.92 26.68 -4.78
C GLU A 82 -10.34 27.11 -4.35
N ASN A 83 -10.90 26.57 -3.25
CA ASN A 83 -12.28 26.68 -2.81
C ASN A 83 -13.34 26.19 -3.83
N LYS A 84 -12.96 25.34 -4.78
CA LYS A 84 -13.82 24.73 -5.78
C LYS A 84 -14.34 23.37 -5.31
N ILE A 85 -15.18 23.41 -4.26
CA ILE A 85 -15.62 22.20 -3.55
C ILE A 85 -16.39 21.25 -4.46
N ASP A 86 -17.27 21.76 -5.32
CA ASP A 86 -18.09 20.94 -6.20
C ASP A 86 -17.25 20.27 -7.29
N GLU A 87 -16.27 20.98 -7.88
CA GLU A 87 -15.30 20.38 -8.79
C GLU A 87 -14.45 19.28 -8.07
N ALA A 88 -14.10 19.51 -6.81
CA ALA A 88 -13.37 18.52 -6.01
C ALA A 88 -14.18 17.23 -5.81
N ARG A 89 -15.50 17.35 -5.53
CA ARG A 89 -16.41 16.19 -5.39
C ARG A 89 -16.63 15.45 -6.70
N GLU A 90 -16.85 16.19 -7.79
CA GLU A 90 -17.00 15.62 -9.13
C GLU A 90 -15.75 14.83 -9.54
N ASN A 91 -14.57 15.43 -9.35
CA ASN A 91 -13.28 14.77 -9.64
C ASN A 91 -13.04 13.56 -8.75
N PHE A 92 -13.34 13.65 -7.45
CA PHE A 92 -13.25 12.52 -6.53
C PHE A 92 -14.06 11.32 -7.02
N THR A 93 -15.34 11.56 -7.37
CA THR A 93 -16.23 10.50 -7.84
C THR A 93 -15.77 9.94 -9.19
N LEU A 94 -15.36 10.80 -10.13
CA LEU A 94 -14.87 10.39 -11.44
C LEU A 94 -13.61 9.53 -11.32
N ILE A 95 -12.65 9.92 -10.48
CA ILE A 95 -11.40 9.22 -10.27
C ILE A 95 -11.65 7.86 -9.60
N THR A 96 -12.58 7.79 -8.63
CA THR A 96 -12.99 6.53 -8.00
C THR A 96 -13.55 5.55 -9.04
N LEU A 97 -14.45 6.01 -9.90
CA LEU A 97 -15.01 5.18 -10.97
C LEU A 97 -13.96 4.77 -12.00
N GLY A 98 -13.05 5.68 -12.35
CA GLY A 98 -11.93 5.38 -13.24
C GLY A 98 -11.01 4.30 -12.69
N ALA A 99 -10.66 4.39 -11.40
CA ALA A 99 -9.85 3.38 -10.72
C ALA A 99 -10.52 2.01 -10.71
N LEU A 100 -11.82 1.96 -10.40
CA LEU A 100 -12.61 0.72 -10.44
C LEU A 100 -12.71 0.15 -11.84
N MET A 101 -12.93 0.97 -12.88
CA MET A 101 -12.97 0.50 -14.26
C MET A 101 -11.66 -0.13 -14.69
N VAL A 102 -10.53 0.52 -14.42
CA VAL A 102 -9.20 -0.05 -14.75
C VAL A 102 -8.96 -1.33 -13.97
N GLY A 103 -9.33 -1.37 -12.70
CA GLY A 103 -9.25 -2.58 -11.87
C GLY A 103 -10.07 -3.74 -12.45
N MET A 104 -11.31 -3.50 -12.83
CA MET A 104 -12.16 -4.52 -13.48
C MET A 104 -11.58 -5.02 -14.81
N ILE A 105 -10.96 -4.14 -15.60
CA ILE A 105 -10.28 -4.55 -16.83
C ILE A 105 -9.12 -5.50 -16.51
N ILE A 106 -8.29 -5.17 -15.51
CA ILE A 106 -7.18 -6.04 -15.07
C ILE A 106 -7.72 -7.37 -14.56
N GLU A 107 -8.79 -7.35 -13.76
CA GLU A 107 -9.47 -8.53 -13.25
C GLU A 107 -9.92 -9.45 -14.39
N ILE A 108 -10.68 -8.93 -15.36
CA ILE A 108 -11.21 -9.69 -16.50
C ILE A 108 -10.06 -10.27 -17.33
N ILE A 109 -9.05 -9.47 -17.68
CA ILE A 109 -7.89 -9.92 -18.44
C ILE A 109 -7.16 -11.04 -17.71
N THR A 110 -6.95 -10.87 -16.40
CA THR A 110 -6.23 -11.86 -15.58
C THR A 110 -7.02 -13.16 -15.48
N ILE A 111 -8.34 -13.12 -15.32
CA ILE A 111 -9.19 -14.32 -15.28
C ILE A 111 -9.15 -15.06 -16.62
N ILE A 112 -9.31 -14.36 -17.75
CA ILE A 112 -9.32 -14.96 -19.08
C ILE A 112 -7.96 -15.62 -19.39
N PHE A 113 -6.86 -14.96 -19.07
CA PHE A 113 -5.52 -15.42 -19.39
C PHE A 113 -4.78 -16.06 -18.22
N MET A 114 -5.48 -16.40 -17.12
CA MET A 114 -4.88 -16.84 -15.84
C MET A 114 -3.83 -17.94 -16.02
N LYS A 115 -4.16 -19.01 -16.78
CA LYS A 115 -3.24 -20.10 -17.02
C LYS A 115 -1.94 -19.63 -17.70
N LYS A 116 -2.07 -18.81 -18.76
CA LYS A 116 -0.92 -18.28 -19.49
C LYS A 116 -0.07 -17.35 -18.62
N ILE A 117 -0.71 -16.49 -17.83
CA ILE A 117 -0.03 -15.56 -16.93
C ILE A 117 0.77 -16.33 -15.88
N ILE A 118 0.19 -17.33 -15.23
CA ILE A 118 0.86 -18.12 -14.19
C ILE A 118 2.11 -18.81 -14.76
N TYR A 119 2.03 -19.45 -15.92
CA TYR A 119 3.20 -20.07 -16.55
C TYR A 119 4.24 -19.05 -17.05
N LEU A 120 3.79 -17.90 -17.57
CA LEU A 120 4.69 -16.80 -17.97
C LEU A 120 5.50 -16.25 -16.79
N LEU A 121 4.91 -16.25 -15.59
CA LEU A 121 5.57 -15.84 -14.35
C LEU A 121 6.53 -16.91 -13.78
N GLY A 122 6.67 -18.05 -14.44
CA GLY A 122 7.63 -19.09 -14.09
C GLY A 122 7.10 -20.21 -13.18
N SER A 123 5.78 -20.39 -13.09
CA SER A 123 5.20 -21.51 -12.34
C SER A 123 5.50 -22.85 -13.02
N THR A 124 5.77 -23.86 -12.22
CA THR A 124 5.79 -25.27 -12.64
C THR A 124 4.40 -25.90 -12.50
N ASP A 125 4.20 -27.08 -13.12
CA ASP A 125 2.94 -27.84 -12.96
C ASP A 125 2.64 -28.17 -11.50
N ALA A 126 3.67 -28.44 -10.69
CA ALA A 126 3.55 -28.73 -9.26
C ALA A 126 3.02 -27.51 -8.45
N LEU A 127 3.39 -26.29 -8.84
CA LEU A 127 3.00 -25.06 -8.15
C LEU A 127 1.75 -24.43 -8.76
N TYR A 128 1.34 -24.84 -9.96
CA TYR A 128 0.23 -24.22 -10.68
C TYR A 128 -1.06 -24.17 -9.87
N PHE A 129 -1.38 -25.24 -9.15
CA PHE A 129 -2.59 -25.30 -8.33
C PHE A 129 -2.58 -24.23 -7.23
N TYR A 130 -1.48 -24.08 -6.52
CA TYR A 130 -1.33 -23.06 -5.47
C TYR A 130 -1.37 -21.64 -6.05
N CYS A 131 -0.68 -21.40 -7.16
CA CYS A 131 -0.69 -20.13 -7.87
C CYS A 131 -2.10 -19.73 -8.31
N LYS A 132 -2.85 -20.68 -8.92
CA LYS A 132 -4.21 -20.47 -9.41
C LYS A 132 -5.17 -20.15 -8.26
N GLU A 133 -5.12 -20.91 -7.19
CA GLU A 133 -5.99 -20.74 -6.04
C GLU A 133 -5.79 -19.37 -5.38
N TYR A 134 -4.54 -18.98 -5.11
CA TYR A 134 -4.25 -17.69 -4.50
C TYR A 134 -4.61 -16.52 -5.42
N LEU A 135 -4.16 -16.58 -6.67
CA LEU A 135 -4.39 -15.51 -7.64
C LEU A 135 -5.89 -15.32 -7.93
N LEU A 136 -6.66 -16.41 -8.03
CA LEU A 136 -8.09 -16.33 -8.33
C LEU A 136 -8.84 -15.52 -7.27
N TYR A 137 -8.62 -15.81 -5.98
CA TYR A 137 -9.26 -15.05 -4.91
C TYR A 137 -8.79 -13.61 -4.89
N MET A 138 -7.49 -13.35 -4.96
CA MET A 138 -6.96 -11.99 -4.97
C MET A 138 -7.53 -11.16 -6.12
N ILE A 139 -7.62 -11.74 -7.31
CA ILE A 139 -8.11 -11.03 -8.49
C ILE A 139 -9.62 -10.77 -8.44
N LEU A 140 -10.43 -11.69 -7.95
CA LEU A 140 -11.88 -11.50 -7.78
C LEU A 140 -12.21 -10.35 -6.82
N PHE A 141 -11.31 -10.03 -5.89
CA PHE A 141 -11.50 -8.94 -4.94
C PHE A 141 -10.72 -7.66 -5.33
N THR A 142 -10.22 -7.58 -6.57
CA THR A 142 -9.52 -6.40 -7.09
C THR A 142 -10.22 -5.06 -6.82
N PRO A 143 -11.55 -4.92 -7.00
CA PRO A 143 -12.23 -3.65 -6.70
C PRO A 143 -12.05 -3.21 -5.24
N PHE A 144 -12.09 -4.14 -4.29
CA PHE A 144 -11.91 -3.83 -2.87
C PHE A 144 -10.44 -3.52 -2.54
N ILE A 145 -9.49 -4.21 -3.18
CA ILE A 145 -8.06 -3.90 -3.04
C ILE A 145 -7.80 -2.46 -3.48
N ILE A 146 -8.29 -2.08 -4.66
CA ILE A 146 -8.14 -0.72 -5.18
C ILE A 146 -8.82 0.31 -4.27
N LEU A 147 -10.07 0.05 -3.84
CA LEU A 147 -10.79 0.97 -2.96
C LEU A 147 -10.10 1.15 -1.60
N LYS A 148 -9.52 0.10 -1.03
CA LYS A 148 -8.76 0.19 0.23
C LYS A 148 -7.61 1.18 0.09
N PHE A 149 -6.73 0.99 -0.90
CA PHE A 149 -5.59 1.90 -1.10
C PHE A 149 -6.05 3.31 -1.49
N PHE A 150 -7.08 3.42 -2.29
CA PHE A 150 -7.70 4.68 -2.67
C PHE A 150 -8.21 5.46 -1.45
N PHE A 151 -8.98 4.81 -0.58
CA PHE A 151 -9.55 5.46 0.60
C PHE A 151 -8.51 5.76 1.68
N ASP A 152 -7.42 5.01 1.78
CA ASP A 152 -6.31 5.36 2.67
C ASP A 152 -5.81 6.78 2.42
N TYR A 153 -5.65 7.18 1.15
CA TYR A 153 -5.23 8.54 0.77
C TYR A 153 -6.38 9.55 0.85
N PHE A 154 -7.59 9.17 0.43
CA PHE A 154 -8.71 10.10 0.39
C PHE A 154 -9.31 10.43 1.76
N LEU A 155 -9.24 9.53 2.74
CA LEU A 155 -9.57 9.86 4.12
C LEU A 155 -8.61 10.91 4.70
N VAL A 156 -7.33 10.85 4.35
CA VAL A 156 -6.35 11.89 4.73
C VAL A 156 -6.68 13.21 4.05
N THR A 157 -6.98 13.18 2.76
CA THR A 157 -7.41 14.36 1.97
C THR A 157 -8.70 14.99 2.49
N ALA A 158 -9.63 14.17 2.98
CA ALA A 158 -10.85 14.62 3.62
C ALA A 158 -10.66 15.14 5.07
N GLY A 159 -9.42 15.07 5.60
CA GLY A 159 -9.11 15.47 6.97
C GLY A 159 -9.44 14.41 8.03
N ALA A 160 -9.78 13.19 7.62
CA ALA A 160 -10.16 12.07 8.48
C ALA A 160 -9.03 11.04 8.67
N ALA A 161 -7.77 11.48 8.77
CA ALA A 161 -6.60 10.60 8.89
C ALA A 161 -6.69 9.60 10.05
N LYS A 162 -7.33 9.98 11.18
CA LYS A 162 -7.58 9.07 12.31
C LYS A 162 -8.52 7.92 11.94
N LEU A 163 -9.53 8.19 11.12
CA LEU A 163 -10.44 7.16 10.62
C LEU A 163 -9.69 6.23 9.65
N GLY A 164 -8.80 6.78 8.79
CA GLY A 164 -7.91 6.00 7.94
C GLY A 164 -7.03 5.05 8.76
N LEU A 165 -6.41 5.55 9.84
CA LEU A 165 -5.65 4.71 10.77
C LEU A 165 -6.52 3.61 11.38
N PHE A 166 -7.68 3.94 11.92
CA PHE A 166 -8.58 2.97 12.52
C PHE A 166 -9.02 1.90 11.54
N SER A 167 -9.41 2.29 10.31
CA SER A 167 -9.84 1.35 9.27
C SER A 167 -8.70 0.41 8.83
N GLY A 168 -7.49 0.93 8.65
CA GLY A 168 -6.32 0.14 8.31
C GLY A 168 -5.92 -0.85 9.40
N LEU A 169 -5.92 -0.41 10.68
CA LEU A 169 -5.67 -1.28 11.82
C LEU A 169 -6.72 -2.40 11.93
N LEU A 170 -8.00 -2.04 11.79
CA LEU A 170 -9.09 -3.01 11.84
C LEU A 170 -8.96 -4.06 10.73
N GLY A 171 -8.65 -3.62 9.49
CA GLY A 171 -8.39 -4.52 8.38
C GLY A 171 -7.24 -5.49 8.65
N GLY A 172 -6.11 -5.00 9.19
CA GLY A 172 -4.97 -5.83 9.55
C GLY A 172 -5.27 -6.83 10.68
N VAL A 173 -5.98 -6.40 11.73
CA VAL A 173 -6.40 -7.30 12.82
C VAL A 173 -7.35 -8.38 12.31
N VAL A 174 -8.33 -8.01 11.48
CA VAL A 174 -9.25 -8.98 10.85
C VAL A 174 -8.48 -9.97 9.98
N ASN A 175 -7.53 -9.51 9.17
CA ASN A 175 -6.67 -10.39 8.37
C ASN A 175 -5.94 -11.41 9.24
N ILE A 176 -5.19 -10.99 10.29
CA ILE A 176 -4.43 -11.89 11.17
C ILE A 176 -5.35 -12.92 11.87
N ILE A 177 -6.51 -12.49 12.36
CA ILE A 177 -7.48 -13.40 13.00
C ILE A 177 -7.99 -14.43 11.98
N LEU A 178 -8.34 -13.99 10.76
CA LEU A 178 -8.85 -14.88 9.72
C LEU A 178 -7.76 -15.80 9.16
N ASP A 179 -6.50 -15.36 9.09
CA ASP A 179 -5.37 -16.22 8.76
C ASP A 179 -5.29 -17.40 9.71
N TYR A 180 -5.36 -17.12 11.01
CA TYR A 180 -5.38 -18.18 12.02
C TYR A 180 -6.59 -19.10 11.86
N VAL A 181 -7.79 -18.54 11.73
CA VAL A 181 -9.03 -19.32 11.61
C VAL A 181 -9.03 -20.17 10.34
N PHE A 182 -8.72 -19.60 9.19
CA PHE A 182 -8.83 -20.30 7.90
C PHE A 182 -7.68 -21.27 7.66
N MET A 183 -6.44 -20.91 8.01
CA MET A 183 -5.29 -21.78 7.78
C MET A 183 -5.09 -22.82 8.88
N VAL A 184 -5.35 -22.45 10.16
CA VAL A 184 -5.03 -23.35 11.29
C VAL A 184 -6.27 -24.15 11.73
N ASN A 185 -7.42 -23.50 11.96
CA ASN A 185 -8.61 -24.19 12.49
C ASN A 185 -9.40 -24.94 11.40
N ILE A 186 -9.58 -24.30 10.23
CA ILE A 186 -10.40 -24.86 9.14
C ILE A 186 -9.54 -25.63 8.13
N ASN A 187 -8.21 -25.42 8.13
CA ASN A 187 -7.25 -26.05 7.21
C ASN A 187 -7.56 -25.78 5.71
N MET A 188 -7.96 -24.56 5.37
CA MET A 188 -8.25 -24.17 3.98
C MET A 188 -6.99 -24.02 3.11
N GLY A 189 -5.80 -24.11 3.72
CA GLY A 189 -4.53 -23.96 3.00
C GLY A 189 -4.39 -22.55 2.40
N ILE A 190 -3.84 -22.47 1.18
CA ILE A 190 -3.56 -21.19 0.50
C ILE A 190 -4.81 -20.37 0.17
N LYS A 191 -5.97 -21.02 -0.02
CA LYS A 191 -7.27 -20.36 -0.20
C LYS A 191 -7.60 -19.52 1.04
N GLY A 192 -7.35 -20.09 2.23
CA GLY A 192 -7.58 -19.43 3.51
C GLY A 192 -6.79 -18.13 3.62
N ALA A 193 -5.49 -18.16 3.28
CA ALA A 193 -4.64 -16.98 3.25
C ALA A 193 -5.19 -15.90 2.31
N ALA A 194 -5.49 -16.27 1.06
CA ALA A 194 -6.03 -15.33 0.08
C ALA A 194 -7.36 -14.69 0.54
N LEU A 195 -8.28 -15.49 1.09
CA LEU A 195 -9.57 -15.00 1.60
C LEU A 195 -9.39 -14.08 2.82
N ALA A 196 -8.51 -14.43 3.75
CA ALA A 196 -8.24 -13.60 4.92
C ALA A 196 -7.70 -12.23 4.50
N THR A 197 -6.76 -12.20 3.56
CA THR A 197 -6.20 -10.96 2.99
C THR A 197 -7.28 -10.15 2.27
N CYS A 198 -8.12 -10.79 1.45
CA CYS A 198 -9.22 -10.11 0.78
C CYS A 198 -10.22 -9.48 1.75
N ILE A 199 -10.63 -10.21 2.80
CA ILE A 199 -11.54 -9.67 3.82
C ILE A 199 -10.87 -8.53 4.59
N GLY A 200 -9.56 -8.63 4.87
CA GLY A 200 -8.75 -7.55 5.42
C GLY A 200 -8.78 -6.26 4.59
N TYR A 201 -8.92 -6.36 3.26
CA TYR A 201 -9.11 -5.20 2.38
C TYR A 201 -10.57 -4.74 2.24
N ILE A 202 -11.53 -5.65 2.33
CA ILE A 202 -12.96 -5.35 2.27
C ILE A 202 -13.38 -4.44 3.43
N VAL A 203 -12.95 -4.75 4.66
CA VAL A 203 -13.34 -4.00 5.85
C VAL A 203 -13.02 -2.50 5.75
N PRO A 204 -11.77 -2.07 5.48
CA PRO A 204 -11.45 -0.65 5.31
C PRO A 204 -12.14 -0.05 4.07
N SER A 205 -12.37 -0.82 3.01
CA SER A 205 -13.08 -0.35 1.83
C SER A 205 -14.52 0.04 2.16
N PHE A 206 -15.24 -0.78 2.93
CA PHE A 206 -16.61 -0.45 3.38
C PHE A 206 -16.62 0.77 4.31
N ILE A 207 -15.68 0.89 5.24
CA ILE A 207 -15.56 2.09 6.10
C ILE A 207 -15.40 3.34 5.24
N GLY A 208 -14.54 3.29 4.21
CA GLY A 208 -14.37 4.38 3.25
C GLY A 208 -15.66 4.68 2.48
N ILE A 209 -16.33 3.67 1.93
CA ILE A 209 -17.60 3.83 1.21
C ILE A 209 -18.64 4.51 2.10
N PHE A 210 -18.86 4.02 3.33
CA PHE A 210 -19.84 4.62 4.24
C PHE A 210 -19.49 6.07 4.62
N TYR A 211 -18.19 6.36 4.81
CA TYR A 211 -17.76 7.72 5.08
C TYR A 211 -18.10 8.66 3.92
N PHE A 212 -17.77 8.30 2.69
CA PHE A 212 -17.97 9.14 1.50
C PHE A 212 -19.39 9.13 0.94
N LEU A 213 -20.26 8.21 1.35
CA LEU A 213 -21.69 8.27 1.08
C LEU A 213 -22.41 9.34 1.92
N ASN A 214 -21.83 9.71 3.06
CA ASN A 214 -22.44 10.68 3.96
C ASN A 214 -22.25 12.12 3.44
N LYS A 215 -23.34 12.74 2.95
CA LYS A 215 -23.36 14.09 2.40
C LYS A 215 -23.00 15.21 3.40
N LYS A 216 -22.90 14.90 4.71
CA LYS A 216 -22.46 15.87 5.73
C LYS A 216 -20.97 16.17 5.64
N HIS A 217 -20.17 15.28 5.03
CA HIS A 217 -18.75 15.51 4.84
C HIS A 217 -18.47 16.45 3.67
N THR A 218 -17.39 17.22 3.76
CA THR A 218 -16.98 18.14 2.70
C THR A 218 -16.74 17.40 1.39
N LEU A 219 -16.07 16.26 1.44
CA LEU A 219 -15.86 15.36 0.32
C LEU A 219 -16.83 14.17 0.44
N HIS A 220 -17.67 13.98 -0.57
CA HIS A 220 -18.63 12.89 -0.67
C HIS A 220 -18.93 12.59 -2.14
N PHE A 221 -19.51 11.42 -2.41
CA PHE A 221 -19.89 11.03 -3.77
C PHE A 221 -21.02 11.92 -4.32
N VAL A 222 -20.84 12.37 -5.56
CA VAL A 222 -21.80 13.15 -6.35
C VAL A 222 -21.86 12.59 -7.77
N LYS A 223 -22.80 13.04 -8.59
CA LYS A 223 -22.81 12.71 -10.01
C LYS A 223 -21.57 13.32 -10.69
N PRO A 224 -20.67 12.49 -11.26
CA PRO A 224 -19.44 13.00 -11.87
C PRO A 224 -19.70 13.63 -13.22
N LYS A 225 -18.88 14.62 -13.58
CA LYS A 225 -18.75 15.08 -14.97
C LYS A 225 -17.65 14.26 -15.64
N LEU A 226 -17.95 13.64 -16.79
CA LEU A 226 -16.98 12.89 -17.58
C LEU A 226 -15.97 13.85 -18.21
N THR A 227 -14.81 13.98 -17.60
CA THR A 227 -13.71 14.82 -18.07
C THR A 227 -12.45 13.96 -18.18
N LEU A 228 -12.16 13.45 -19.39
CA LEU A 228 -11.00 12.58 -19.65
C LEU A 228 -9.67 13.21 -19.23
N ASN A 229 -9.54 14.53 -19.36
CA ASN A 229 -8.35 15.26 -18.91
C ASN A 229 -8.08 15.11 -17.40
N VAL A 230 -9.11 14.97 -16.57
CA VAL A 230 -8.93 14.74 -15.13
C VAL A 230 -8.34 13.35 -14.88
N LEU A 231 -8.83 12.33 -15.58
CA LEU A 231 -8.29 10.97 -15.49
C LEU A 231 -6.87 10.90 -16.01
N ALA A 232 -6.57 11.50 -17.17
CA ALA A 232 -5.22 11.56 -17.73
C ALA A 232 -4.23 12.25 -16.77
N ASN A 233 -4.62 13.41 -16.20
CA ASN A 233 -3.82 14.13 -15.22
C ASN A 233 -3.64 13.31 -13.92
N CYS A 234 -4.67 12.57 -13.50
CA CYS A 234 -4.58 11.67 -12.35
C CYS A 234 -3.55 10.57 -12.60
N CYS A 235 -3.63 9.89 -13.73
CA CYS A 235 -2.66 8.86 -14.08
C CYS A 235 -1.24 9.44 -14.21
N SER A 236 -1.08 10.60 -14.85
CA SER A 236 0.23 11.26 -15.00
C SER A 236 0.83 11.65 -13.65
N ASN A 237 0.03 12.20 -12.72
CA ASN A 237 0.51 12.58 -11.39
C ASN A 237 0.84 11.38 -10.50
N GLY A 238 0.11 10.26 -10.65
CA GLY A 238 0.32 9.07 -9.84
C GLY A 238 1.21 8.01 -10.49
N TYR A 239 1.63 8.21 -11.75
CA TYR A 239 2.42 7.24 -12.52
C TYR A 239 3.71 6.83 -11.81
N SER A 240 4.38 7.76 -11.12
CA SER A 240 5.59 7.49 -10.36
C SER A 240 5.39 6.42 -9.28
N GLU A 241 4.24 6.44 -8.58
CA GLU A 241 3.92 5.45 -7.55
C GLU A 241 3.69 4.06 -8.15
N MET A 242 2.99 3.98 -9.28
CA MET A 242 2.79 2.72 -10.00
C MET A 242 4.13 2.12 -10.45
N ILE A 243 5.00 2.94 -11.04
CA ILE A 243 6.34 2.49 -11.47
C ILE A 243 7.19 2.06 -10.27
N THR A 244 7.10 2.74 -9.14
CA THR A 244 7.80 2.34 -7.91
C THR A 244 7.38 0.95 -7.46
N GLN A 245 6.08 0.64 -7.45
CA GLN A 245 5.59 -0.70 -7.10
C GLN A 245 6.09 -1.78 -8.06
N ILE A 246 6.03 -1.52 -9.35
CA ILE A 246 6.52 -2.44 -10.39
C ILE A 246 8.04 -2.62 -10.27
N SER A 247 8.79 -1.53 -10.06
CA SER A 247 10.24 -1.57 -9.88
C SER A 247 10.67 -2.38 -8.66
N ASN A 248 9.98 -2.24 -7.54
CA ASN A 248 10.23 -3.04 -6.34
C ASN A 248 10.06 -4.54 -6.62
N CYS A 249 9.00 -4.92 -7.35
CA CYS A 249 8.77 -6.29 -7.75
C CYS A 249 9.91 -6.83 -8.63
N ILE A 250 10.29 -6.09 -9.68
CA ILE A 250 11.38 -6.48 -10.60
C ILE A 250 12.71 -6.58 -9.84
N THR A 251 13.01 -5.61 -8.98
CA THR A 251 14.25 -5.58 -8.20
C THR A 251 14.36 -6.80 -7.30
N THR A 252 13.30 -7.14 -6.56
CA THR A 252 13.27 -8.33 -5.71
C THR A 252 13.48 -9.62 -6.52
N PHE A 253 12.82 -9.73 -7.67
CA PHE A 253 12.98 -10.87 -8.57
C PHE A 253 14.42 -11.02 -9.08
N VAL A 254 15.03 -9.91 -9.52
CA VAL A 254 16.42 -9.90 -10.00
C VAL A 254 17.40 -10.26 -8.87
N TYR A 255 17.22 -9.71 -7.66
CA TYR A 255 18.04 -10.07 -6.51
C TYR A 255 17.99 -11.58 -6.23
N ASN A 256 16.80 -12.17 -6.21
CA ASN A 256 16.66 -13.61 -5.96
C ASN A 256 17.39 -14.46 -7.00
N ILE A 257 17.29 -14.12 -8.30
CA ILE A 257 17.98 -14.87 -9.37
C ILE A 257 19.51 -14.73 -9.25
N VAL A 258 20.00 -13.52 -9.01
CA VAL A 258 21.45 -13.26 -8.96
C VAL A 258 22.07 -13.91 -7.73
N LEU A 259 21.44 -13.76 -6.58
CA LEU A 259 21.99 -14.25 -5.32
C LEU A 259 21.95 -15.77 -5.20
N ILE A 260 20.91 -16.42 -5.74
CA ILE A 260 20.87 -17.89 -5.77
C ILE A 260 22.03 -18.47 -6.61
N LYS A 261 22.41 -17.75 -7.68
CA LYS A 261 23.54 -18.16 -8.54
C LYS A 261 24.90 -17.91 -7.91
N LEU A 262 25.07 -16.84 -7.13
CA LEU A 262 26.34 -16.41 -6.58
C LEU A 262 26.63 -16.99 -5.20
N LEU A 263 25.65 -17.05 -4.34
CA LEU A 263 25.77 -17.38 -2.91
C LEU A 263 24.88 -18.53 -2.46
N GLY A 264 24.09 -19.12 -3.37
CA GLY A 264 23.14 -20.18 -3.04
C GLY A 264 22.00 -19.72 -2.14
N GLU A 265 21.45 -20.66 -1.35
CA GLU A 265 20.27 -20.42 -0.48
C GLU A 265 20.58 -19.42 0.65
N ASP A 266 21.80 -19.43 1.20
CA ASP A 266 22.23 -18.51 2.27
C ASP A 266 22.23 -17.06 1.79
N GLY A 267 22.63 -16.79 0.54
CA GLY A 267 22.58 -15.46 -0.05
C GLY A 267 21.15 -14.92 -0.20
N VAL A 268 20.23 -15.80 -0.60
CA VAL A 268 18.80 -15.42 -0.71
C VAL A 268 18.20 -15.18 0.67
N ALA A 269 18.56 -15.98 1.67
CA ALA A 269 18.12 -15.77 3.04
C ALA A 269 18.61 -14.43 3.61
N SER A 270 19.89 -14.10 3.40
CA SER A 270 20.51 -12.85 3.86
C SER A 270 19.83 -11.63 3.26
N ILE A 271 19.61 -11.60 1.94
CA ILE A 271 18.93 -10.47 1.29
C ILE A 271 17.47 -10.36 1.72
N THR A 272 16.80 -11.46 1.99
CA THR A 272 15.41 -11.45 2.45
C THR A 272 15.27 -10.73 3.78
N ILE A 273 16.19 -10.95 4.72
CA ILE A 273 16.24 -10.24 6.01
C ILE A 273 16.39 -8.73 5.77
N ILE A 274 17.33 -8.35 4.91
CA ILE A 274 17.58 -6.94 4.57
C ILE A 274 16.33 -6.32 3.94
N LEU A 275 15.67 -7.01 3.01
CA LEU A 275 14.45 -6.53 2.35
C LEU A 275 13.28 -6.37 3.32
N TYR A 276 13.11 -7.23 4.33
CA TYR A 276 12.08 -7.05 5.35
C TYR A 276 12.32 -5.82 6.22
N ILE A 277 13.57 -5.58 6.63
CA ILE A 277 13.94 -4.37 7.38
C ILE A 277 13.71 -3.14 6.51
N GLN A 278 14.15 -3.17 5.26
CA GLN A 278 13.93 -2.09 4.29
C GLN A 278 12.43 -1.82 4.07
N PHE A 279 11.61 -2.86 3.95
CA PHE A 279 10.16 -2.73 3.77
C PHE A 279 9.52 -2.02 4.96
N LEU A 280 9.90 -2.37 6.18
CA LEU A 280 9.44 -1.71 7.41
C LEU A 280 9.84 -0.23 7.45
N LEU A 281 11.08 0.10 7.13
CA LEU A 281 11.56 1.48 7.10
C LEU A 281 10.90 2.28 5.99
N ASN A 282 10.77 1.72 4.79
CA ASN A 282 10.10 2.37 3.67
C ASN A 282 8.63 2.65 3.98
N SER A 283 7.94 1.77 4.72
CA SER A 283 6.54 1.99 5.10
C SER A 283 6.37 3.24 5.97
N ALA A 284 7.33 3.56 6.84
CA ALA A 284 7.31 4.80 7.62
C ALA A 284 7.47 6.04 6.72
N TYR A 285 8.38 6.01 5.74
CA TYR A 285 8.51 7.10 4.76
C TYR A 285 7.25 7.28 3.92
N MET A 286 6.68 6.19 3.42
CA MET A 286 5.44 6.21 2.64
C MET A 286 4.26 6.75 3.46
N GLY A 287 4.18 6.37 4.73
CA GLY A 287 3.18 6.91 5.66
C GLY A 287 3.34 8.43 5.87
N PHE A 288 4.57 8.92 5.98
CA PHE A 288 4.84 10.34 6.06
C PHE A 288 4.44 11.07 4.77
N ILE A 289 4.83 10.55 3.61
CA ILE A 289 4.53 11.14 2.29
C ILE A 289 3.03 11.20 2.07
N SER A 290 2.29 10.11 2.32
CA SER A 290 0.83 10.04 2.15
C SER A 290 0.09 11.05 3.04
N GLY A 291 0.64 11.34 4.23
CA GLY A 291 0.11 12.39 5.10
C GLY A 291 0.41 13.81 4.62
N VAL A 292 1.61 14.07 4.10
CA VAL A 292 2.03 15.41 3.67
C VAL A 292 1.43 15.82 2.34
N GLN A 293 1.32 14.90 1.39
CA GLN A 293 0.92 15.16 0.00
C GLN A 293 -0.39 15.98 -0.13
N PRO A 294 -1.50 15.66 0.55
CA PRO A 294 -2.73 16.46 0.44
C PRO A 294 -2.54 17.90 0.92
N ARG A 295 -1.69 18.12 1.94
CA ARG A 295 -1.38 19.48 2.43
C ARG A 295 -0.58 20.29 1.43
N ILE A 296 0.40 19.70 0.75
CA ILE A 296 1.14 20.34 -0.33
C ILE A 296 0.18 20.77 -1.42
N SER A 297 -0.64 19.84 -1.91
CA SER A 297 -1.58 20.09 -3.01
C SER A 297 -2.65 21.14 -2.66
N PHE A 298 -3.15 21.11 -1.42
CA PHE A 298 -4.08 22.10 -0.91
C PHE A 298 -3.47 23.51 -0.87
N ASN A 299 -2.27 23.65 -0.28
CA ASN A 299 -1.60 24.94 -0.17
C ASN A 299 -1.12 25.47 -1.52
N TYR A 300 -0.80 24.59 -2.46
CA TYR A 300 -0.56 24.95 -3.85
C TYR A 300 -1.83 25.52 -4.51
N GLY A 301 -2.97 24.88 -4.32
CA GLY A 301 -4.27 25.34 -4.83
C GLY A 301 -4.69 26.68 -4.24
N SER A 302 -4.50 26.87 -2.93
CA SER A 302 -4.80 28.14 -2.23
C SER A 302 -3.78 29.25 -2.48
N LYS A 303 -2.73 29.00 -3.27
CA LYS A 303 -1.61 29.92 -3.55
C LYS A 303 -0.89 30.42 -2.30
N ASN A 304 -0.89 29.64 -1.22
CA ASN A 304 -0.21 29.97 0.03
C ASN A 304 1.26 29.54 -0.01
N SER A 305 2.09 30.39 -0.62
CA SER A 305 3.51 30.11 -0.82
C SER A 305 4.30 29.99 0.49
N GLU A 306 3.89 30.73 1.55
CA GLU A 306 4.54 30.67 2.86
C GLU A 306 4.38 29.28 3.49
N GLN A 307 3.12 28.81 3.55
CA GLN A 307 2.84 27.48 4.11
C GLN A 307 3.48 26.37 3.28
N LEU A 308 3.51 26.53 1.95
CA LEU A 308 4.15 25.56 1.07
C LEU A 308 5.67 25.44 1.34
N LYS A 309 6.36 26.57 1.50
CA LYS A 309 7.79 26.59 1.89
C LYS A 309 8.01 25.93 3.26
N ASN A 310 7.12 26.20 4.22
CA ASN A 310 7.20 25.61 5.56
C ASN A 310 6.99 24.08 5.51
N ILE A 311 6.03 23.58 4.73
CA ILE A 311 5.84 22.13 4.55
C ILE A 311 7.12 21.50 4.02
N ILE A 312 7.67 22.02 2.93
CA ILE A 312 8.87 21.45 2.29
C ILE A 312 10.04 21.47 3.28
N LYS A 313 10.29 22.62 3.94
CA LYS A 313 11.36 22.75 4.92
C LYS A 313 11.23 21.73 6.05
N TYR A 314 10.07 21.66 6.69
CA TYR A 314 9.88 20.76 7.83
C TYR A 314 9.87 19.29 7.39
N SER A 315 9.34 18.98 6.20
CA SER A 315 9.40 17.62 5.65
C SER A 315 10.83 17.17 5.41
N LEU A 316 11.67 17.99 4.82
CA LEU A 316 13.09 17.69 4.64
C LEU A 316 13.80 17.48 5.98
N MET A 317 13.52 18.34 6.98
CA MET A 317 14.09 18.17 8.33
C MET A 317 13.67 16.86 8.97
N ILE A 318 12.38 16.51 8.93
CA ILE A 318 11.84 15.26 9.52
C ILE A 318 12.46 14.05 8.85
N ILE A 319 12.49 14.03 7.51
CA ILE A 319 13.07 12.91 6.74
C ILE A 319 14.58 12.78 7.04
N SER A 320 15.32 13.89 7.09
CA SER A 320 16.75 13.85 7.41
C SER A 320 17.03 13.35 8.82
N ILE A 321 16.27 13.82 9.82
CA ILE A 321 16.39 13.35 11.20
C ILE A 321 16.09 11.86 11.28
N PHE A 322 14.99 11.40 10.64
CA PHE A 322 14.61 10.00 10.62
C PHE A 322 15.66 9.13 9.91
N ALA A 323 16.23 9.60 8.78
CA ALA A 323 17.30 8.91 8.06
C ALA A 323 18.58 8.76 8.90
N LEU A 324 19.00 9.81 9.59
CA LEU A 324 20.16 9.76 10.50
C LEU A 324 19.91 8.83 11.69
N PHE A 325 18.70 8.88 12.26
CA PHE A 325 18.30 8.01 13.36
C PHE A 325 18.32 6.53 12.93
N THR A 326 17.69 6.20 11.81
CA THR A 326 17.63 4.83 11.30
C THR A 326 18.98 4.30 10.88
N PHE A 327 19.83 5.14 10.26
CA PHE A 327 21.22 4.77 9.92
C PHE A 327 22.03 4.44 11.18
N THR A 328 21.99 5.31 12.18
CA THR A 328 22.73 5.13 13.44
C THR A 328 22.22 3.88 14.19
N LEU A 329 20.90 3.71 14.28
CA LEU A 329 20.27 2.58 14.93
C LEU A 329 20.64 1.25 14.24
N SER A 330 20.56 1.20 12.91
CA SER A 330 20.90 0.00 12.14
C SER A 330 22.38 -0.36 12.29
N ARG A 331 23.28 0.63 12.26
CA ARG A 331 24.72 0.38 12.42
C ARG A 331 25.09 -0.11 13.82
N GLN A 332 24.45 0.45 14.86
CA GLN A 332 24.76 0.07 16.25
C GLN A 332 24.13 -1.26 16.65
N ASN A 333 23.00 -1.62 16.04
CA ASN A 333 22.23 -2.80 16.43
C ASN A 333 22.14 -3.85 15.30
N ALA A 334 23.09 -3.89 14.36
CA ALA A 334 23.07 -4.81 13.24
C ALA A 334 22.91 -6.28 13.71
N ASN A 335 23.70 -6.71 14.70
CA ASN A 335 23.64 -8.07 15.26
C ASN A 335 22.29 -8.38 15.91
N PHE A 336 21.67 -7.41 16.58
CA PHE A 336 20.33 -7.56 17.16
C PHE A 336 19.27 -7.71 16.06
N LEU A 337 19.33 -6.90 15.02
CA LEU A 337 18.39 -6.95 13.90
C LEU A 337 18.47 -8.31 13.17
N ILE A 338 19.69 -8.83 12.97
CA ILE A 338 19.89 -10.15 12.36
C ILE A 338 19.36 -11.25 13.30
N SER A 339 19.57 -11.14 14.60
CA SER A 339 19.13 -12.13 15.59
C SER A 339 17.60 -12.28 15.71
N ILE A 340 16.82 -11.31 15.21
CA ILE A 340 15.36 -11.43 15.14
C ILE A 340 14.94 -12.49 14.12
N PHE A 341 15.73 -12.68 13.05
CA PHE A 341 15.38 -13.54 11.93
C PHE A 341 16.15 -14.87 11.92
N THR A 342 17.30 -14.96 12.58
CA THR A 342 18.16 -16.15 12.57
C THR A 342 18.83 -16.38 13.93
N SER A 343 19.16 -17.65 14.23
CA SER A 343 19.92 -17.98 15.42
C SER A 343 21.40 -17.56 15.26
N LYS A 344 22.08 -17.27 16.39
CA LYS A 344 23.48 -16.86 16.41
C LYS A 344 24.47 -17.91 15.88
N GLU A 345 24.03 -19.16 15.77
CA GLU A 345 24.83 -20.29 15.24
C GLU A 345 24.71 -20.44 13.71
N SER A 346 23.90 -19.62 13.05
CA SER A 346 23.69 -19.66 11.60
C SER A 346 24.87 -19.02 10.85
N SER A 347 25.24 -19.60 9.69
CA SER A 347 26.18 -19.02 8.71
C SER A 347 25.85 -17.60 8.27
N LEU A 348 24.59 -17.17 8.49
CA LEU A 348 24.08 -15.83 8.14
C LEU A 348 24.55 -14.72 9.11
N PHE A 349 25.23 -15.07 10.22
CA PHE A 349 25.68 -14.10 11.22
C PHE A 349 27.09 -13.51 10.91
N GLY A 350 27.79 -14.05 9.95
CA GLY A 350 29.10 -13.59 9.46
C GLY A 350 28.96 -12.72 8.25
#